data_d7834b2e3ca97d9b47b9c2b8a9c0a100
#
_entry.id   d7834b2e3ca97d9b47b9c2b8a9c0a100
#
_cell.length_a   1.000
_cell.length_b   1.000
_cell.length_c   1.000
_cell.angle_alpha   90.00
_cell.angle_beta   90.00
_cell.angle_gamma   90.00
#
_symmetry.space_group_name_H-M   'P 1'
#
loop_
_entity.id
_entity.type
_entity.pdbx_description
1 polymer ?
#
loop_
_entity_poly.entity_id
_entity_poly.type
_entity_poly.pdbx_seq_one_letter_code
_entity_poly.pdbx_strand_id
1 'polypeptide(L)'
;MSEIILGIESSCDDTSAAVIKDGYLLSNVLASQDVHKAYGGVIPELASRAHQVNIVPVVSEAINRAGIKPEDITAIAFTRGPGLLGSLLVGTSFAKGLAMSLDKPLVEVNHLQGHILANFIKQHGQENRQPEFPYLCLLVSGGNSQIVRVNSPLEYEILGQTIDDAVGEAFDKCSKMMGLGYPGGPIVDRLAKEGDPLKYKFSKPQIQGLDYSFSGIKTSLLYFVRDQMAIDPEFMEKNKADICASFQKALIDILMDKLIKAAKQTGIKQITIGGGVSANSGLRTRIEEEGRKRGWTTFLPEFKFTTDNAAMIAIAGWFHYQNGTRTPLDVAPVSRLADF
;
A
#
# COMPACT_ATOMS: atom_id res chain seq x y z
N MET A 1 8.83 -18.49 24.46
CA MET A 1 9.51 -17.20 24.71
C MET A 1 8.78 -16.15 23.90
N SER A 2 8.70 -14.93 24.39
CA SER A 2 8.06 -13.82 23.67
C SER A 2 8.94 -13.40 22.50
N GLU A 3 8.34 -13.14 21.33
CA GLU A 3 9.03 -12.80 20.09
C GLU A 3 8.88 -11.31 19.81
N ILE A 4 10.01 -10.61 19.75
CA ILE A 4 10.07 -9.17 19.47
C ILE A 4 10.72 -8.96 18.12
N ILE A 5 9.96 -8.44 17.16
CA ILE A 5 10.44 -8.17 15.79
C ILE A 5 10.57 -6.66 15.59
N LEU A 6 11.75 -6.23 15.19
CA LEU A 6 11.99 -4.89 14.67
C LEU A 6 11.79 -4.92 13.15
N GLY A 7 10.80 -4.19 12.64
CA GLY A 7 10.59 -3.98 11.21
C GLY A 7 11.23 -2.69 10.73
N ILE A 8 11.81 -2.70 9.51
CA ILE A 8 12.43 -1.56 8.85
C ILE A 8 11.86 -1.45 7.43
N GLU A 9 11.29 -0.29 7.11
CA GLU A 9 10.73 0.05 5.80
C GLU A 9 11.48 1.23 5.19
N SER A 10 11.93 1.07 3.94
CA SER A 10 12.62 2.12 3.18
C SER A 10 12.45 1.95 1.67
N SER A 11 11.35 1.36 1.20
CA SER A 11 11.20 0.98 -0.21
C SER A 11 11.02 2.14 -1.19
N CYS A 12 10.51 3.28 -0.73
CA CYS A 12 10.21 4.45 -1.57
C CYS A 12 10.77 5.74 -0.98
N ASP A 13 9.93 6.60 -0.41
CA ASP A 13 10.32 7.89 0.17
C ASP A 13 10.08 7.98 1.68
N ASP A 14 9.36 7.05 2.26
CA ASP A 14 9.12 7.01 3.72
C ASP A 14 10.16 6.13 4.43
N THR A 15 10.83 6.68 5.45
CA THR A 15 11.71 5.91 6.36
C THR A 15 10.91 5.53 7.59
N SER A 16 10.73 4.24 7.85
CA SER A 16 9.94 3.79 9.01
C SER A 16 10.61 2.65 9.77
N ALA A 17 10.40 2.62 11.09
CA ALA A 17 10.74 1.51 11.96
C ALA A 17 9.61 1.22 12.94
N ALA A 18 9.36 -0.05 13.22
CA ALA A 18 8.31 -0.49 14.13
C ALA A 18 8.75 -1.70 14.95
N VAL A 19 8.22 -1.80 16.15
CA VAL A 19 8.43 -2.96 17.02
C VAL A 19 7.11 -3.67 17.26
N ILE A 20 7.10 -4.97 16.99
CA ILE A 20 5.97 -5.88 17.28
C ILE A 20 6.43 -6.92 18.29
N LYS A 21 5.58 -7.22 19.28
CA LYS A 21 5.76 -8.28 20.25
C LYS A 21 4.59 -9.25 20.18
N ASP A 22 4.84 -10.51 19.81
CA ASP A 22 3.81 -11.58 19.70
C ASP A 22 2.60 -11.14 18.86
N GLY A 23 2.84 -10.40 17.76
CA GLY A 23 1.83 -9.83 16.87
C GLY A 23 1.22 -8.51 17.34
N TYR A 24 1.54 -8.03 18.55
CA TYR A 24 1.07 -6.74 19.09
C TYR A 24 2.04 -5.61 18.78
N LEU A 25 1.53 -4.54 18.20
CA LEU A 25 2.29 -3.33 17.91
C LEU A 25 2.67 -2.61 19.22
N LEU A 26 3.96 -2.39 19.44
CA LEU A 26 4.49 -1.59 20.54
C LEU A 26 4.84 -0.17 20.10
N SER A 27 5.41 -0.04 18.89
CA SER A 27 5.77 1.27 18.32
C SER A 27 5.74 1.22 16.80
N ASN A 28 5.45 2.36 16.16
CA ASN A 28 5.61 2.59 14.73
C ASN A 28 6.01 4.05 14.54
N VAL A 29 7.20 4.28 14.02
CA VAL A 29 7.80 5.60 13.80
C VAL A 29 8.01 5.79 12.30
N LEU A 30 7.56 6.92 11.79
CA LEU A 30 7.61 7.27 10.38
C LEU A 30 8.26 8.65 10.21
N ALA A 31 9.19 8.76 9.28
CA ALA A 31 9.75 10.01 8.78
C ALA A 31 9.46 10.14 7.29
N SER A 32 8.48 10.97 6.96
CA SER A 32 8.07 11.25 5.57
C SER A 32 8.94 12.35 4.93
N GLN A 33 9.05 12.30 3.60
CA GLN A 33 9.87 13.21 2.82
C GLN A 33 9.01 14.17 1.99
N ASP A 34 8.60 15.29 2.58
CA ASP A 34 7.75 16.29 1.91
C ASP A 34 8.40 16.98 0.70
N VAL A 35 9.72 16.88 0.56
CA VAL A 35 10.48 17.50 -0.54
C VAL A 35 9.97 17.05 -1.93
N HIS A 36 9.47 15.84 -2.05
CA HIS A 36 9.01 15.28 -3.32
C HIS A 36 7.74 15.94 -3.87
N LYS A 37 6.94 16.59 -3.01
CA LYS A 37 5.75 17.35 -3.41
C LYS A 37 6.10 18.49 -4.37
N ALA A 38 7.23 19.13 -4.16
CA ALA A 38 7.71 20.23 -5.01
C ALA A 38 8.07 19.78 -6.43
N TYR A 39 8.39 18.51 -6.63
CA TYR A 39 8.79 17.92 -7.91
C TYR A 39 7.66 17.17 -8.62
N GLY A 40 6.51 17.04 -7.97
CA GLY A 40 5.36 16.32 -8.54
C GLY A 40 5.59 14.81 -8.68
N GLY A 41 6.42 14.22 -7.81
CA GLY A 41 6.73 12.80 -7.75
C GLY A 41 8.05 12.52 -7.03
N VAL A 42 8.28 11.26 -6.67
CA VAL A 42 9.48 10.85 -5.95
C VAL A 42 10.72 10.95 -6.83
N ILE A 43 11.79 11.60 -6.30
CA ILE A 43 13.12 11.65 -6.92
C ILE A 43 14.02 10.62 -6.20
N PRO A 44 14.41 9.50 -6.85
CA PRO A 44 15.06 8.38 -6.20
C PRO A 44 16.37 8.74 -5.45
N GLU A 45 17.16 9.66 -6.00
CA GLU A 45 18.42 10.10 -5.36
C GLU A 45 18.14 10.88 -4.07
N LEU A 46 17.17 11.78 -4.06
CA LEU A 46 16.79 12.52 -2.87
C LEU A 46 16.21 11.58 -1.81
N ALA A 47 15.38 10.62 -2.23
CA ALA A 47 14.81 9.62 -1.33
C ALA A 47 15.91 8.82 -0.63
N SER A 48 16.87 8.26 -1.37
CA SER A 48 17.93 7.46 -0.78
C SER A 48 18.83 8.26 0.20
N ARG A 49 19.14 9.53 -0.11
CA ARG A 49 19.89 10.43 0.79
C ARG A 49 19.12 10.72 2.09
N ALA A 50 17.82 10.95 1.99
CA ALA A 50 16.98 11.18 3.18
C ALA A 50 16.89 9.93 4.07
N HIS A 51 16.80 8.73 3.48
CA HIS A 51 16.87 7.48 4.25
C HIS A 51 18.17 7.36 5.05
N GLN A 52 19.33 7.72 4.46
CA GLN A 52 20.61 7.68 5.17
C GLN A 52 20.64 8.59 6.41
N VAL A 53 19.96 9.73 6.34
CA VAL A 53 19.86 10.67 7.47
C VAL A 53 18.88 10.18 8.52
N ASN A 54 17.76 9.61 8.08
CA ASN A 54 16.60 9.32 8.94
C ASN A 54 16.66 7.95 9.61
N ILE A 55 17.35 6.96 9.04
CA ILE A 55 17.21 5.56 9.47
C ILE A 55 17.66 5.33 10.93
N VAL A 56 18.79 5.92 11.33
CA VAL A 56 19.30 5.77 12.70
C VAL A 56 18.36 6.38 13.73
N PRO A 57 17.96 7.68 13.63
CA PRO A 57 17.05 8.28 14.61
C PRO A 57 15.67 7.61 14.60
N VAL A 58 15.13 7.18 13.45
CA VAL A 58 13.83 6.51 13.37
C VAL A 58 13.85 5.15 14.06
N VAL A 59 14.89 4.35 13.87
CA VAL A 59 15.03 3.04 14.55
C VAL A 59 15.26 3.24 16.03
N SER A 60 16.12 4.17 16.45
CA SER A 60 16.34 4.48 17.86
C SER A 60 15.05 4.89 18.56
N GLU A 61 14.27 5.77 17.94
CA GLU A 61 12.99 6.23 18.46
C GLU A 61 11.94 5.10 18.55
N ALA A 62 11.91 4.20 17.56
CA ALA A 62 11.01 3.05 17.58
C ALA A 62 11.30 2.12 18.77
N ILE A 63 12.57 1.82 19.02
CA ILE A 63 13.01 1.01 20.17
C ILE A 63 12.66 1.70 21.50
N ASN A 64 12.94 3.01 21.61
CA ASN A 64 12.64 3.79 22.79
C ASN A 64 11.14 3.82 23.10
N ARG A 65 10.29 4.11 22.10
CA ARG A 65 8.82 4.11 22.26
C ARG A 65 8.24 2.74 22.61
N ALA A 66 8.88 1.67 22.13
CA ALA A 66 8.50 0.32 22.48
C ALA A 66 8.84 -0.05 23.94
N GLY A 67 9.68 0.75 24.63
CA GLY A 67 10.12 0.51 26.00
C GLY A 67 10.99 -0.73 26.15
N ILE A 68 11.75 -1.09 25.11
CA ILE A 68 12.65 -2.26 25.07
C ILE A 68 14.11 -1.82 24.90
N LYS A 69 15.02 -2.74 25.16
CA LYS A 69 16.44 -2.58 24.81
C LYS A 69 16.73 -3.25 23.47
N PRO A 70 17.76 -2.81 22.73
CA PRO A 70 18.17 -3.47 21.47
C PRO A 70 18.41 -4.99 21.62
N GLU A 71 18.94 -5.43 22.75
CA GLU A 71 19.24 -6.83 23.06
C GLU A 71 17.97 -7.69 23.19
N ASP A 72 16.83 -7.09 23.53
CA ASP A 72 15.52 -7.76 23.65
C ASP A 72 14.93 -8.17 22.28
N ILE A 73 15.43 -7.58 21.18
CA ILE A 73 15.00 -7.90 19.83
C ILE A 73 15.29 -9.37 19.52
N THR A 74 14.28 -10.07 19.02
CA THR A 74 14.40 -11.48 18.62
C THR A 74 14.89 -11.62 17.19
N ALA A 75 14.38 -10.78 16.26
CA ALA A 75 14.79 -10.76 14.86
C ALA A 75 14.58 -9.37 14.24
N ILE A 76 15.30 -9.09 13.15
CA ILE A 76 15.20 -7.83 12.39
C ILE A 76 14.61 -8.16 11.03
N ALA A 77 13.41 -7.65 10.79
CA ALA A 77 12.72 -7.73 9.51
C ALA A 77 12.98 -6.46 8.68
N PHE A 78 13.20 -6.61 7.40
CA PHE A 78 13.46 -5.48 6.51
C PHE A 78 12.83 -5.69 5.14
N THR A 79 12.47 -4.61 4.48
CA THR A 79 11.95 -4.66 3.11
C THR A 79 13.08 -4.96 2.13
N ARG A 80 13.03 -6.17 1.53
CA ARG A 80 13.94 -6.55 0.45
C ARG A 80 13.57 -5.92 -0.88
N GLY A 81 12.29 -5.71 -1.11
CA GLY A 81 11.67 -5.19 -2.34
C GLY A 81 10.19 -5.60 -2.44
N PRO A 82 9.51 -5.19 -3.53
CA PRO A 82 9.99 -4.25 -4.54
C PRO A 82 10.12 -2.82 -4.02
N GLY A 83 10.82 -1.95 -4.80
CA GLY A 83 10.97 -0.54 -4.45
C GLY A 83 12.12 0.16 -5.19
N LEU A 84 12.44 1.38 -4.78
CA LEU A 84 13.56 2.15 -5.32
C LEU A 84 14.88 1.54 -4.82
N LEU A 85 15.73 1.09 -5.73
CA LEU A 85 16.95 0.34 -5.37
C LEU A 85 17.84 1.11 -4.39
N GLY A 86 18.04 2.42 -4.59
CA GLY A 86 18.84 3.25 -3.69
C GLY A 86 18.27 3.35 -2.27
N SER A 87 16.96 3.46 -2.15
CA SER A 87 16.23 3.49 -0.88
C SER A 87 16.31 2.12 -0.18
N LEU A 88 16.02 1.04 -0.90
CA LEU A 88 16.14 -0.34 -0.41
C LEU A 88 17.55 -0.68 0.08
N LEU A 89 18.60 -0.21 -0.63
CA LEU A 89 20.00 -0.42 -0.24
C LEU A 89 20.31 0.16 1.14
N VAL A 90 19.76 1.32 1.47
CA VAL A 90 19.95 1.94 2.78
C VAL A 90 19.35 1.08 3.89
N GLY A 91 18.06 0.71 3.76
CA GLY A 91 17.38 -0.12 4.76
C GLY A 91 18.01 -1.51 4.91
N THR A 92 18.32 -2.16 3.78
CA THR A 92 18.96 -3.49 3.78
C THR A 92 20.33 -3.45 4.44
N SER A 93 21.18 -2.45 4.11
CA SER A 93 22.52 -2.34 4.69
C SER A 93 22.47 -2.06 6.19
N PHE A 94 21.57 -1.17 6.60
CA PHE A 94 21.35 -0.87 8.01
C PHE A 94 20.85 -2.10 8.78
N ALA A 95 19.83 -2.82 8.26
CA ALA A 95 19.29 -4.01 8.89
C ALA A 95 20.37 -5.10 9.08
N LYS A 96 21.22 -5.32 8.07
CA LYS A 96 22.35 -6.25 8.15
C LYS A 96 23.36 -5.84 9.22
N GLY A 97 23.78 -4.57 9.24
CA GLY A 97 24.73 -4.07 10.24
C GLY A 97 24.18 -4.22 11.66
N LEU A 98 22.91 -3.92 11.87
CA LEU A 98 22.24 -4.07 13.15
C LEU A 98 22.11 -5.54 13.57
N ALA A 99 21.72 -6.44 12.64
CA ALA A 99 21.64 -7.88 12.87
C ALA A 99 22.98 -8.47 13.30
N MET A 100 24.06 -8.08 12.60
CA MET A 100 25.42 -8.50 12.96
C MET A 100 25.85 -7.98 14.34
N SER A 101 25.57 -6.72 14.66
CA SER A 101 25.98 -6.09 15.91
C SER A 101 25.27 -6.69 17.14
N LEU A 102 24.02 -7.12 16.96
CA LEU A 102 23.19 -7.70 18.02
C LEU A 102 23.22 -9.23 18.05
N ASP A 103 23.88 -9.88 17.10
CA ASP A 103 23.84 -11.33 16.89
C ASP A 103 22.40 -11.86 16.80
N LYS A 104 21.60 -11.21 15.95
CA LYS A 104 20.17 -11.56 15.77
C LYS A 104 19.88 -12.01 14.34
N PRO A 105 18.90 -12.91 14.14
CA PRO A 105 18.46 -13.31 12.81
C PRO A 105 17.94 -12.12 11.99
N LEU A 106 18.30 -12.15 10.71
CA LEU A 106 17.75 -11.25 9.69
C LEU A 106 16.58 -11.93 8.97
N VAL A 107 15.53 -11.20 8.67
CA VAL A 107 14.33 -11.70 7.97
C VAL A 107 13.96 -10.76 6.85
N GLU A 108 14.09 -11.23 5.61
CA GLU A 108 13.62 -10.45 4.45
C GLU A 108 12.10 -10.48 4.33
N VAL A 109 11.53 -9.38 3.89
CA VAL A 109 10.09 -9.24 3.67
C VAL A 109 9.84 -8.63 2.30
N ASN A 110 8.88 -9.21 1.57
CA ASN A 110 8.31 -8.57 0.39
C ASN A 110 7.38 -7.44 0.83
N HIS A 111 7.61 -6.22 0.33
CA HIS A 111 6.81 -5.03 0.62
C HIS A 111 5.30 -5.24 0.43
N LEU A 112 4.92 -5.94 -0.64
CA LEU A 112 3.52 -6.22 -0.96
C LEU A 112 2.88 -7.19 0.04
N GLN A 113 3.64 -8.18 0.54
CA GLN A 113 3.19 -9.05 1.63
C GLN A 113 2.92 -8.24 2.90
N GLY A 114 3.76 -7.23 3.18
CA GLY A 114 3.51 -6.30 4.28
C GLY A 114 2.13 -5.66 4.20
N HIS A 115 1.77 -5.09 3.06
CA HIS A 115 0.44 -4.50 2.85
C HIS A 115 -0.70 -5.51 2.98
N ILE A 116 -0.53 -6.74 2.47
CA ILE A 116 -1.54 -7.79 2.57
C ILE A 116 -1.77 -8.22 4.02
N LEU A 117 -0.68 -8.34 4.80
CA LEU A 117 -0.71 -8.81 6.19
C LEU A 117 -0.96 -7.69 7.21
N ALA A 118 -1.06 -6.43 6.80
CA ALA A 118 -1.30 -5.29 7.70
C ALA A 118 -2.57 -5.46 8.56
N ASN A 119 -3.58 -6.21 8.07
CA ASN A 119 -4.79 -6.51 8.81
C ASN A 119 -4.57 -7.48 10.00
N PHE A 120 -3.39 -8.06 10.15
CA PHE A 120 -3.01 -8.91 11.28
C PHE A 120 -2.29 -8.17 12.41
N ILE A 121 -1.99 -6.89 12.25
CA ILE A 121 -1.39 -6.07 13.30
C ILE A 121 -2.37 -5.93 14.45
N LYS A 122 -1.99 -6.46 15.63
CA LYS A 122 -2.78 -6.32 16.85
C LYS A 122 -2.40 -5.07 17.63
N GLN A 123 -3.36 -4.48 18.30
CA GLN A 123 -3.16 -3.32 19.17
C GLN A 123 -3.79 -3.57 20.55
N HIS A 124 -3.10 -3.16 21.60
CA HIS A 124 -3.62 -3.28 22.95
C HIS A 124 -4.86 -2.39 23.15
N GLY A 125 -5.88 -2.91 23.83
CA GLY A 125 -7.11 -2.17 24.12
C GLY A 125 -8.07 -2.02 22.94
N GLN A 126 -7.83 -2.70 21.83
CA GLN A 126 -8.71 -2.70 20.65
C GLN A 126 -9.28 -4.10 20.35
N GLU A 127 -10.42 -4.15 19.65
CA GLU A 127 -10.91 -5.39 19.06
C GLU A 127 -10.03 -5.73 17.86
N ASN A 128 -9.23 -6.79 17.99
CA ASN A 128 -8.29 -7.24 16.98
C ASN A 128 -8.95 -8.26 16.04
N ARG A 129 -9.94 -7.82 15.25
CA ARG A 129 -10.56 -8.68 14.22
C ARG A 129 -9.58 -8.92 13.10
N GLN A 130 -9.38 -10.19 12.76
CA GLN A 130 -8.46 -10.62 11.71
C GLN A 130 -9.20 -11.50 10.70
N PRO A 131 -8.79 -11.48 9.41
CA PRO A 131 -9.33 -12.41 8.43
C PRO A 131 -8.86 -13.85 8.73
N GLU A 132 -9.69 -14.82 8.39
CA GLU A 132 -9.33 -16.24 8.38
C GLU A 132 -8.87 -16.63 6.97
N PHE A 133 -7.91 -17.54 6.90
CA PHE A 133 -7.45 -18.07 5.61
C PHE A 133 -8.41 -19.15 5.07
N PRO A 134 -8.64 -19.23 3.76
CA PRO A 134 -8.21 -18.29 2.74
C PRO A 134 -9.09 -17.04 2.68
N TYR A 135 -8.48 -15.90 2.29
CA TYR A 135 -9.21 -14.67 2.01
C TYR A 135 -8.76 -14.02 0.70
N LEU A 136 -9.53 -13.06 0.18
CA LEU A 136 -9.14 -12.23 -0.96
C LEU A 136 -8.64 -10.88 -0.47
N CYS A 137 -7.49 -10.46 -0.97
CA CYS A 137 -6.95 -9.13 -0.76
C CYS A 137 -7.01 -8.32 -2.08
N LEU A 138 -7.65 -7.17 -2.06
CA LEU A 138 -7.52 -6.16 -3.10
C LEU A 138 -6.32 -5.29 -2.75
N LEU A 139 -5.17 -5.60 -3.37
CA LEU A 139 -3.92 -4.87 -3.18
C LEU A 139 -3.83 -3.73 -4.20
N VAL A 140 -3.88 -2.49 -3.72
CA VAL A 140 -3.93 -1.28 -4.56
C VAL A 140 -3.01 -0.19 -4.03
N SER A 141 -2.00 0.15 -4.81
CA SER A 141 -0.97 1.14 -4.45
C SER A 141 -0.60 2.04 -5.65
N GLY A 142 0.42 2.86 -5.49
CA GLY A 142 0.98 3.66 -6.59
C GLY A 142 1.51 2.80 -7.75
N GLY A 143 2.12 1.65 -7.44
CA GLY A 143 2.74 0.77 -8.44
C GLY A 143 2.02 -0.56 -8.68
N ASN A 144 1.02 -0.92 -7.86
CA ASN A 144 0.38 -2.24 -7.93
C ASN A 144 -1.15 -2.16 -7.89
N SER A 145 -1.80 -3.02 -8.67
CA SER A 145 -3.25 -3.24 -8.61
C SER A 145 -3.49 -4.71 -8.87
N GLN A 146 -3.78 -5.47 -7.81
CA GLN A 146 -3.88 -6.94 -7.84
C GLN A 146 -5.06 -7.43 -7.01
N ILE A 147 -5.64 -8.56 -7.42
CA ILE A 147 -6.49 -9.40 -6.57
C ILE A 147 -5.67 -10.62 -6.18
N VAL A 148 -5.40 -10.75 -4.89
CA VAL A 148 -4.59 -11.82 -4.34
C VAL A 148 -5.47 -12.74 -3.48
N ARG A 149 -5.43 -14.04 -3.75
CA ARG A 149 -5.92 -15.06 -2.85
C ARG A 149 -4.81 -15.40 -1.87
N VAL A 150 -5.09 -15.26 -0.60
CA VAL A 150 -4.14 -15.52 0.48
C VAL A 150 -4.55 -16.81 1.16
N ASN A 151 -3.79 -17.89 0.94
CA ASN A 151 -4.07 -19.22 1.46
C ASN A 151 -3.49 -19.42 2.88
N SER A 152 -2.36 -18.77 3.15
CA SER A 152 -1.69 -18.72 4.45
C SER A 152 -0.83 -17.45 4.52
N PRO A 153 -0.19 -17.14 5.67
CA PRO A 153 0.68 -15.96 5.77
C PRO A 153 1.84 -15.92 4.76
N LEU A 154 2.19 -17.06 4.19
CA LEU A 154 3.33 -17.19 3.26
C LEU A 154 2.95 -17.80 1.90
N GLU A 155 1.65 -17.98 1.63
CA GLU A 155 1.17 -18.59 0.39
C GLU A 155 0.12 -17.69 -0.29
N TYR A 156 0.49 -17.18 -1.45
CA TYR A 156 -0.28 -16.18 -2.21
C TYR A 156 -0.49 -16.64 -3.64
N GLU A 157 -1.66 -16.34 -4.18
CA GLU A 157 -2.03 -16.59 -5.58
C GLU A 157 -2.60 -15.31 -6.19
N ILE A 158 -1.93 -14.77 -7.21
CA ILE A 158 -2.44 -13.61 -7.97
C ILE A 158 -3.54 -14.11 -8.90
N LEU A 159 -4.77 -13.71 -8.64
CA LEU A 159 -5.93 -14.06 -9.48
C LEU A 159 -6.14 -13.10 -10.65
N GLY A 160 -5.69 -11.86 -10.51
CA GLY A 160 -5.75 -10.84 -11.54
C GLY A 160 -4.91 -9.63 -11.16
N GLN A 161 -4.39 -8.93 -12.14
CA GLN A 161 -3.52 -7.77 -11.95
C GLN A 161 -3.70 -6.75 -13.07
N THR A 162 -3.14 -5.55 -12.87
CA THR A 162 -3.11 -4.56 -13.94
C THR A 162 -2.15 -4.99 -15.05
N ILE A 163 -2.57 -4.77 -16.31
CA ILE A 163 -1.73 -5.01 -17.49
C ILE A 163 -1.02 -3.75 -17.99
N ASP A 164 -1.31 -2.61 -17.36
CA ASP A 164 -0.73 -1.31 -17.70
C ASP A 164 -0.49 -0.48 -16.42
N ASP A 165 -0.97 0.76 -16.35
CA ASP A 165 -0.84 1.62 -15.17
C ASP A 165 -1.50 0.97 -13.93
N ALA A 166 -0.94 1.19 -12.73
CA ALA A 166 -1.63 0.91 -11.48
C ALA A 166 -2.72 1.98 -11.20
N VAL A 167 -3.71 1.65 -10.37
CA VAL A 167 -4.80 2.58 -10.04
C VAL A 167 -4.30 3.85 -9.33
N GLY A 168 -3.30 3.74 -8.46
CA GLY A 168 -2.70 4.91 -7.80
C GLY A 168 -1.98 5.81 -8.79
N GLU A 169 -1.23 5.23 -9.72
CA GLU A 169 -0.61 5.95 -10.83
C GLU A 169 -1.65 6.64 -11.73
N ALA A 170 -2.81 6.00 -11.96
CA ALA A 170 -3.92 6.61 -12.68
C ALA A 170 -4.47 7.83 -11.94
N PHE A 171 -4.64 7.77 -10.61
CA PHE A 171 -5.01 8.93 -9.79
C PHE A 171 -3.99 10.07 -9.92
N ASP A 172 -2.70 9.78 -9.80
CA ASP A 172 -1.64 10.80 -9.84
C ASP A 172 -1.51 11.45 -11.22
N LYS A 173 -1.50 10.65 -12.29
CA LYS A 173 -1.44 11.15 -13.67
C LYS A 173 -2.65 12.02 -13.99
N CYS A 174 -3.84 11.61 -13.59
CA CYS A 174 -5.06 12.36 -13.86
C CYS A 174 -5.15 13.65 -13.01
N SER A 175 -4.75 13.61 -11.74
CA SER A 175 -4.62 14.80 -10.89
C SER A 175 -3.70 15.83 -11.52
N LYS A 176 -2.53 15.39 -12.01
CA LYS A 176 -1.56 16.25 -12.69
C LYS A 176 -2.14 16.86 -13.96
N MET A 177 -2.89 16.09 -14.77
CA MET A 177 -3.56 16.60 -15.98
C MET A 177 -4.63 17.63 -15.67
N MET A 178 -5.30 17.50 -14.52
CA MET A 178 -6.29 18.47 -14.03
C MET A 178 -5.67 19.68 -13.30
N GLY A 179 -4.34 19.75 -13.19
CA GLY A 179 -3.65 20.83 -12.47
C GLY A 179 -3.84 20.81 -10.95
N LEU A 180 -4.23 19.68 -10.37
CA LEU A 180 -4.56 19.56 -8.95
C LEU A 180 -3.35 19.31 -8.05
N GLY A 181 -2.21 18.85 -8.62
CA GLY A 181 -0.96 18.59 -7.87
C GLY A 181 -0.72 17.11 -7.53
N TYR A 182 0.23 16.88 -6.60
CA TYR A 182 0.73 15.57 -6.16
C TYR A 182 0.83 15.51 -4.62
N PRO A 183 0.51 14.37 -3.98
CA PRO A 183 -0.05 13.13 -4.54
C PRO A 183 -1.52 13.28 -4.95
N GLY A 184 -1.90 12.70 -6.10
CA GLY A 184 -3.22 12.90 -6.71
C GLY A 184 -4.35 12.20 -5.98
N GLY A 185 -4.11 10.98 -5.49
CA GLY A 185 -5.14 10.16 -4.83
C GLY A 185 -5.88 10.89 -3.71
N PRO A 186 -5.18 11.41 -2.68
CA PRO A 186 -5.82 12.17 -1.58
C PRO A 186 -6.53 13.45 -2.03
N ILE A 187 -6.01 14.14 -3.04
CA ILE A 187 -6.61 15.37 -3.57
C ILE A 187 -7.93 15.06 -4.27
N VAL A 188 -7.93 14.05 -5.15
CA VAL A 188 -9.12 13.60 -5.86
C VAL A 188 -10.18 13.09 -4.88
N ASP A 189 -9.80 12.27 -3.89
CA ASP A 189 -10.71 11.74 -2.87
C ASP A 189 -11.38 12.86 -2.06
N ARG A 190 -10.63 13.90 -1.71
CA ARG A 190 -11.19 15.05 -0.99
C ARG A 190 -12.20 15.83 -1.84
N LEU A 191 -11.84 16.17 -3.10
CA LEU A 191 -12.72 16.90 -3.99
C LEU A 191 -13.95 16.09 -4.40
N ALA A 192 -13.79 14.77 -4.56
CA ALA A 192 -14.89 13.87 -4.92
C ALA A 192 -16.04 13.84 -3.91
N LYS A 193 -15.77 14.17 -2.64
CA LYS A 193 -16.81 14.25 -1.59
C LYS A 193 -17.81 15.39 -1.79
N GLU A 194 -17.42 16.42 -2.55
CA GLU A 194 -18.22 17.63 -2.82
C GLU A 194 -18.91 17.55 -4.17
N GLY A 195 -18.63 16.53 -5.00
CA GLY A 195 -19.11 16.43 -6.37
C GLY A 195 -20.14 15.31 -6.60
N ASP A 196 -20.82 15.39 -7.74
CA ASP A 196 -21.75 14.34 -8.20
C ASP A 196 -20.99 13.24 -8.97
N PRO A 197 -20.92 12.00 -8.45
CA PRO A 197 -20.24 10.89 -9.10
C PRO A 197 -20.93 10.36 -10.37
N LEU A 198 -22.14 10.83 -10.67
CA LEU A 198 -22.93 10.41 -11.84
C LEU A 198 -22.98 11.44 -12.96
N LYS A 199 -22.42 12.65 -12.72
CA LYS A 199 -22.52 13.77 -13.66
C LYS A 199 -21.78 13.50 -14.97
N TYR A 200 -20.61 12.87 -14.91
CA TYR A 200 -19.80 12.55 -16.08
C TYR A 200 -19.53 11.05 -16.20
N LYS A 201 -19.42 10.56 -17.44
CA LYS A 201 -19.13 9.14 -17.71
C LYS A 201 -17.76 9.02 -18.35
N PHE A 202 -16.91 8.20 -17.74
CA PHE A 202 -15.62 7.81 -18.30
C PHE A 202 -15.67 6.37 -18.80
N SER A 203 -14.94 6.10 -19.88
CA SER A 203 -14.91 4.74 -20.47
C SER A 203 -14.25 3.74 -19.52
N LYS A 204 -14.85 2.56 -19.39
CA LYS A 204 -14.26 1.44 -18.66
C LYS A 204 -13.65 0.47 -19.66
N PRO A 205 -12.36 0.13 -19.57
CA PRO A 205 -11.75 -0.88 -20.40
C PRO A 205 -12.43 -2.24 -20.20
N GLN A 206 -12.67 -2.96 -21.30
CA GLN A 206 -13.19 -4.33 -21.24
C GLN A 206 -12.03 -5.32 -21.35
N ILE A 207 -11.50 -5.72 -20.21
CA ILE A 207 -10.41 -6.71 -20.11
C ILE A 207 -11.00 -8.06 -19.70
N GLN A 208 -10.56 -9.12 -20.36
CA GLN A 208 -10.98 -10.48 -20.05
C GLN A 208 -10.45 -10.93 -18.67
N GLY A 209 -11.05 -11.97 -18.11
CA GLY A 209 -10.60 -12.54 -16.84
C GLY A 209 -10.79 -11.59 -15.67
N LEU A 210 -9.79 -11.57 -14.77
CA LEU A 210 -9.75 -10.76 -13.55
C LEU A 210 -8.74 -9.62 -13.64
N ASP A 211 -8.03 -9.47 -14.76
CA ASP A 211 -7.05 -8.42 -14.97
C ASP A 211 -7.70 -7.05 -15.11
N TYR A 212 -6.91 -6.01 -14.82
CA TYR A 212 -7.28 -4.61 -14.91
C TYR A 212 -6.57 -3.89 -16.06
N SER A 213 -7.13 -2.76 -16.47
CA SER A 213 -6.44 -1.73 -17.25
C SER A 213 -6.93 -0.36 -16.82
N PHE A 214 -6.03 0.60 -16.67
CA PHE A 214 -6.34 1.96 -16.27
C PHE A 214 -5.88 3.01 -17.29
N SER A 215 -5.08 2.63 -18.30
CA SER A 215 -4.59 3.58 -19.32
C SER A 215 -5.71 4.18 -20.16
N GLY A 216 -6.76 3.42 -20.45
CA GLY A 216 -7.90 3.88 -21.25
C GLY A 216 -8.72 4.97 -20.57
N ILE A 217 -8.89 4.91 -19.25
CA ILE A 217 -9.64 5.94 -18.50
C ILE A 217 -8.87 7.26 -18.45
N LYS A 218 -7.53 7.21 -18.39
CA LYS A 218 -6.68 8.40 -18.48
C LYS A 218 -6.90 9.16 -19.80
N THR A 219 -6.89 8.42 -20.90
CA THR A 219 -7.12 8.98 -22.24
C THR A 219 -8.53 9.56 -22.38
N SER A 220 -9.53 8.85 -21.82
CA SER A 220 -10.92 9.32 -21.77
C SER A 220 -11.06 10.65 -21.02
N LEU A 221 -10.41 10.78 -19.85
CA LEU A 221 -10.41 12.02 -19.08
C LEU A 221 -9.71 13.16 -19.83
N LEU A 222 -8.54 12.88 -20.45
CA LEU A 222 -7.76 13.87 -21.18
C LEU A 222 -8.60 14.50 -22.31
N TYR A 223 -9.21 13.66 -23.13
CA TYR A 223 -10.04 14.17 -24.24
C TYR A 223 -11.27 14.90 -23.72
N PHE A 224 -11.94 14.37 -22.71
CA PHE A 224 -13.09 15.01 -22.10
C PHE A 224 -12.74 16.43 -21.60
N VAL A 225 -11.69 16.58 -20.80
CA VAL A 225 -11.26 17.88 -20.26
C VAL A 225 -10.87 18.84 -21.37
N ARG A 226 -10.08 18.39 -22.36
CA ARG A 226 -9.68 19.20 -23.51
C ARG A 226 -10.87 19.73 -24.29
N ASP A 227 -11.82 18.84 -24.61
CA ASP A 227 -12.97 19.20 -25.45
C ASP A 227 -13.93 20.15 -24.71
N GLN A 228 -14.11 19.97 -23.41
CA GLN A 228 -14.91 20.88 -22.59
C GLN A 228 -14.25 22.25 -22.39
N MET A 229 -12.94 22.29 -22.16
CA MET A 229 -12.21 23.56 -22.03
C MET A 229 -12.10 24.34 -23.35
N ALA A 230 -12.21 23.68 -24.49
CA ALA A 230 -12.33 24.36 -25.79
C ALA A 230 -13.65 25.12 -25.93
N ILE A 231 -14.71 24.71 -25.22
CA ILE A 231 -16.03 25.36 -25.20
C ILE A 231 -16.10 26.43 -24.09
N ASP A 232 -15.68 26.07 -22.87
CA ASP A 232 -15.64 26.96 -21.69
C ASP A 232 -14.24 26.85 -21.05
N PRO A 233 -13.37 27.85 -21.19
CA PRO A 233 -12.03 27.85 -20.57
C PRO A 233 -12.04 27.72 -19.05
N GLU A 234 -13.12 28.10 -18.37
CA GLU A 234 -13.28 27.97 -16.92
C GLU A 234 -13.93 26.65 -16.48
N PHE A 235 -14.22 25.76 -17.45
CA PHE A 235 -14.93 24.49 -17.18
C PHE A 235 -14.32 23.67 -16.05
N MET A 236 -12.99 23.51 -16.04
CA MET A 236 -12.30 22.76 -15.00
C MET A 236 -12.52 23.36 -13.61
N GLU A 237 -12.39 24.67 -13.49
CA GLU A 237 -12.54 25.35 -12.20
C GLU A 237 -13.96 25.24 -11.65
N LYS A 238 -14.96 25.35 -12.53
CA LYS A 238 -16.39 25.26 -12.18
C LYS A 238 -16.84 23.82 -11.85
N ASN A 239 -16.17 22.79 -12.40
CA ASN A 239 -16.66 21.42 -12.35
C ASN A 239 -15.66 20.42 -11.73
N LYS A 240 -14.56 20.88 -11.15
CA LYS A 240 -13.48 19.98 -10.64
C LYS A 240 -13.96 18.95 -9.63
N ALA A 241 -14.89 19.30 -8.75
CA ALA A 241 -15.44 18.36 -7.76
C ALA A 241 -16.21 17.22 -8.45
N ASP A 242 -17.09 17.56 -9.41
CA ASP A 242 -17.89 16.58 -10.15
C ASP A 242 -17.03 15.69 -11.06
N ILE A 243 -15.99 16.28 -11.66
CA ILE A 243 -15.03 15.51 -12.48
C ILE A 243 -14.26 14.53 -11.58
N CYS A 244 -13.76 14.97 -10.42
CA CYS A 244 -13.08 14.12 -9.46
C CYS A 244 -14.00 12.99 -8.94
N ALA A 245 -15.26 13.32 -8.60
CA ALA A 245 -16.23 12.34 -8.12
C ALA A 245 -16.54 11.27 -9.19
N SER A 246 -16.83 11.71 -10.42
CA SER A 246 -17.13 10.81 -11.53
C SER A 246 -15.94 9.96 -11.95
N PHE A 247 -14.73 10.53 -11.94
CA PHE A 247 -13.49 9.84 -12.25
C PHE A 247 -13.15 8.80 -11.17
N GLN A 248 -13.17 9.18 -9.90
CA GLN A 248 -12.96 8.27 -8.77
C GLN A 248 -13.95 7.10 -8.82
N LYS A 249 -15.24 7.39 -9.04
CA LYS A 249 -16.25 6.35 -9.19
C LYS A 249 -15.91 5.37 -10.31
N ALA A 250 -15.46 5.85 -11.46
CA ALA A 250 -15.11 4.98 -12.58
C ALA A 250 -13.92 4.06 -12.25
N LEU A 251 -12.88 4.56 -11.56
CA LEU A 251 -11.76 3.73 -11.10
C LEU A 251 -12.20 2.68 -10.08
N ILE A 252 -13.02 3.08 -9.09
CA ILE A 252 -13.56 2.17 -8.08
C ILE A 252 -14.43 1.09 -8.73
N ASP A 253 -15.27 1.44 -9.69
CA ASP A 253 -16.11 0.48 -10.41
C ASP A 253 -15.26 -0.57 -11.16
N ILE A 254 -14.15 -0.16 -11.80
CA ILE A 254 -13.21 -1.10 -12.47
C ILE A 254 -12.66 -2.11 -11.45
N LEU A 255 -12.19 -1.64 -10.28
CA LEU A 255 -11.66 -2.51 -9.23
C LEU A 255 -12.74 -3.46 -8.70
N MET A 256 -13.91 -2.93 -8.37
CA MET A 256 -14.99 -3.70 -7.75
C MET A 256 -15.63 -4.72 -8.69
N ASP A 257 -15.75 -4.41 -9.98
CA ASP A 257 -16.28 -5.35 -10.97
C ASP A 257 -15.44 -6.66 -10.99
N LYS A 258 -14.11 -6.55 -10.90
CA LYS A 258 -13.22 -7.70 -10.88
C LYS A 258 -13.16 -8.39 -9.51
N LEU A 259 -13.16 -7.64 -8.41
CA LEU A 259 -13.20 -8.22 -7.06
C LEU A 259 -14.48 -9.03 -6.84
N ILE A 260 -15.63 -8.51 -7.27
CA ILE A 260 -16.91 -9.22 -7.20
C ILE A 260 -16.84 -10.53 -8.01
N LYS A 261 -16.27 -10.48 -9.20
CA LYS A 261 -16.10 -11.66 -10.06
C LYS A 261 -15.17 -12.68 -9.40
N ALA A 262 -14.04 -12.25 -8.81
CA ALA A 262 -13.11 -13.11 -8.10
C ALA A 262 -13.77 -13.79 -6.89
N ALA A 263 -14.48 -13.02 -6.06
CA ALA A 263 -15.21 -13.57 -4.92
C ALA A 263 -16.27 -14.60 -5.34
N LYS A 264 -16.97 -14.36 -6.47
CA LYS A 264 -17.94 -15.34 -7.01
C LYS A 264 -17.24 -16.62 -7.53
N GLN A 265 -16.08 -16.49 -8.20
CA GLN A 265 -15.35 -17.63 -8.75
C GLN A 265 -14.72 -18.49 -7.66
N THR A 266 -14.19 -17.89 -6.61
CA THR A 266 -13.52 -18.60 -5.50
C THR A 266 -14.47 -19.06 -4.40
N GLY A 267 -15.66 -18.47 -4.30
CA GLY A 267 -16.57 -18.68 -3.18
C GLY A 267 -16.12 -18.01 -1.86
N ILE A 268 -14.97 -17.30 -1.87
CA ILE A 268 -14.41 -16.64 -0.69
C ILE A 268 -15.23 -15.41 -0.34
N LYS A 269 -15.58 -15.27 0.95
CA LYS A 269 -16.37 -14.16 1.48
C LYS A 269 -15.61 -13.24 2.42
N GLN A 270 -14.38 -13.58 2.77
CA GLN A 270 -13.51 -12.72 3.56
C GLN A 270 -12.69 -11.85 2.62
N ILE A 271 -12.89 -10.54 2.70
CA ILE A 271 -12.32 -9.55 1.79
C ILE A 271 -11.50 -8.55 2.59
N THR A 272 -10.24 -8.37 2.19
CA THR A 272 -9.35 -7.35 2.73
C THR A 272 -8.95 -6.36 1.65
N ILE A 273 -8.43 -5.20 2.05
CA ILE A 273 -7.73 -4.27 1.16
C ILE A 273 -6.35 -3.94 1.75
N GLY A 274 -5.40 -3.64 0.87
CA GLY A 274 -4.04 -3.22 1.25
C GLY A 274 -3.44 -2.24 0.25
N GLY A 275 -2.34 -1.58 0.62
CA GLY A 275 -1.66 -0.58 -0.19
C GLY A 275 -2.25 0.83 -0.04
N GLY A 276 -1.49 1.85 -0.48
CA GLY A 276 -1.81 3.27 -0.25
C GLY A 276 -3.19 3.71 -0.74
N VAL A 277 -3.70 3.15 -1.86
CA VAL A 277 -5.04 3.49 -2.37
C VAL A 277 -6.16 2.89 -1.50
N SER A 278 -5.85 1.96 -0.60
CA SER A 278 -6.81 1.46 0.39
C SER A 278 -7.27 2.55 1.40
N ALA A 279 -6.58 3.69 1.45
CA ALA A 279 -7.00 4.87 2.19
C ALA A 279 -8.15 5.64 1.52
N ASN A 280 -8.42 5.42 0.21
CA ASN A 280 -9.47 6.13 -0.52
C ASN A 280 -10.83 5.88 0.10
N SER A 281 -11.52 6.96 0.51
CA SER A 281 -12.78 6.87 1.25
C SER A 281 -13.92 6.27 0.42
N GLY A 282 -13.96 6.59 -0.88
CA GLY A 282 -14.95 6.05 -1.80
C GLY A 282 -14.80 4.54 -2.02
N LEU A 283 -13.53 4.04 -2.12
CA LEU A 283 -13.25 2.61 -2.23
C LEU A 283 -13.67 1.86 -0.95
N ARG A 284 -13.32 2.38 0.22
CA ARG A 284 -13.70 1.79 1.51
C ARG A 284 -15.22 1.67 1.64
N THR A 285 -15.95 2.76 1.41
CA THR A 285 -17.42 2.77 1.43
C THR A 285 -18.00 1.73 0.46
N ARG A 286 -17.46 1.67 -0.76
CA ARG A 286 -17.95 0.73 -1.77
C ARG A 286 -17.73 -0.74 -1.39
N ILE A 287 -16.59 -1.08 -0.79
CA ILE A 287 -16.31 -2.43 -0.30
C ILE A 287 -17.28 -2.82 0.83
N GLU A 288 -17.54 -1.92 1.77
CA GLU A 288 -18.48 -2.18 2.85
C GLU A 288 -19.93 -2.35 2.36
N GLU A 289 -20.36 -1.53 1.39
CA GLU A 289 -21.67 -1.65 0.76
C GLU A 289 -21.85 -2.99 0.03
N GLU A 290 -20.86 -3.37 -0.80
CA GLU A 290 -20.90 -4.65 -1.50
C GLU A 290 -20.77 -5.82 -0.50
N GLY A 291 -20.03 -5.64 0.58
CA GLY A 291 -19.94 -6.59 1.69
C GLY A 291 -21.32 -6.89 2.29
N ARG A 292 -22.05 -5.83 2.66
CA ARG A 292 -23.43 -5.97 3.17
C ARG A 292 -24.36 -6.65 2.17
N LYS A 293 -24.30 -6.26 0.89
CA LYS A 293 -25.16 -6.83 -0.17
C LYS A 293 -24.87 -8.30 -0.46
N ARG A 294 -23.62 -8.74 -0.31
CA ARG A 294 -23.16 -10.07 -0.73
C ARG A 294 -22.84 -11.00 0.42
N GLY A 295 -23.01 -10.54 1.66
CA GLY A 295 -22.67 -11.31 2.86
C GLY A 295 -21.17 -11.56 3.00
N TRP A 296 -20.34 -10.58 2.64
CA TRP A 296 -18.91 -10.62 2.88
C TRP A 296 -18.58 -10.12 4.28
N THR A 297 -17.53 -10.67 4.86
CA THR A 297 -16.86 -10.09 6.01
C THR A 297 -15.68 -9.25 5.49
N THR A 298 -15.72 -7.95 5.73
CA THR A 298 -14.72 -7.01 5.21
C THR A 298 -13.74 -6.59 6.32
N PHE A 299 -12.45 -6.51 5.99
CA PHE A 299 -11.39 -6.07 6.87
C PHE A 299 -10.63 -4.94 6.19
N LEU A 300 -10.78 -3.76 6.75
CA LEU A 300 -10.16 -2.53 6.24
C LEU A 300 -9.10 -2.10 7.25
N PRO A 301 -7.82 -2.00 6.85
CA PRO A 301 -6.78 -1.59 7.79
C PRO A 301 -7.04 -0.16 8.28
N GLU A 302 -6.58 0.17 9.48
CA GLU A 302 -6.57 1.55 9.95
C GLU A 302 -5.75 2.43 9.00
N PHE A 303 -6.12 3.70 8.88
CA PHE A 303 -5.46 4.63 7.94
C PHE A 303 -3.94 4.69 8.12
N LYS A 304 -3.44 4.60 9.36
CA LYS A 304 -2.00 4.59 9.66
C LYS A 304 -1.22 3.37 9.13
N PHE A 305 -1.93 2.32 8.68
CA PHE A 305 -1.35 1.10 8.11
C PHE A 305 -1.64 0.95 6.61
N THR A 306 -2.27 1.94 5.97
CA THR A 306 -2.59 1.88 4.53
C THR A 306 -1.42 2.28 3.66
N THR A 307 -0.67 3.31 4.05
CA THR A 307 0.55 3.76 3.38
C THR A 307 1.77 2.98 3.87
N ASP A 308 2.93 3.22 3.28
CA ASP A 308 4.17 2.56 3.64
C ASP A 308 4.52 2.82 5.10
N ASN A 309 4.75 1.76 5.85
CA ASN A 309 5.07 1.82 7.27
C ASN A 309 5.78 0.53 7.72
N ALA A 310 6.58 0.61 8.77
CA ALA A 310 7.34 -0.54 9.23
C ALA A 310 6.52 -1.55 10.04
N ALA A 311 5.33 -1.19 10.55
CA ALA A 311 4.50 -2.15 11.27
C ALA A 311 4.01 -3.28 10.35
N MET A 312 3.74 -2.98 9.06
CA MET A 312 3.41 -4.00 8.06
C MET A 312 4.58 -4.93 7.75
N ILE A 313 5.80 -4.41 7.78
CA ILE A 313 7.02 -5.22 7.59
C ILE A 313 7.31 -6.06 8.83
N ALA A 314 7.11 -5.49 10.03
CA ALA A 314 7.30 -6.23 11.27
C ALA A 314 6.31 -7.39 11.42
N ILE A 315 5.02 -7.22 11.07
CA ILE A 315 4.03 -8.31 11.13
C ILE A 315 4.30 -9.40 10.09
N ALA A 316 4.66 -9.03 8.86
CA ALA A 316 5.06 -10.00 7.85
C ALA A 316 6.34 -10.74 8.27
N GLY A 317 7.33 -10.01 8.78
CA GLY A 317 8.56 -10.58 9.33
C GLY A 317 8.32 -11.52 10.50
N TRP A 318 7.33 -11.24 11.34
CA TRP A 318 6.94 -12.13 12.44
C TRP A 318 6.41 -13.49 11.93
N PHE A 319 5.53 -13.49 10.92
CA PHE A 319 5.07 -14.73 10.28
C PHE A 319 6.21 -15.51 9.61
N HIS A 320 7.10 -14.82 8.90
CA HIS A 320 8.29 -15.42 8.31
C HIS A 320 9.20 -16.04 9.38
N TYR A 321 9.44 -15.30 10.48
CA TYR A 321 10.27 -15.77 11.59
C TYR A 321 9.69 -17.01 12.23
N GLN A 322 8.38 -17.06 12.49
CA GLN A 322 7.69 -18.23 13.06
C GLN A 322 7.76 -19.46 12.14
N ASN A 323 7.77 -19.24 10.81
CA ASN A 323 7.94 -20.32 9.84
C ASN A 323 9.40 -20.77 9.66
N GLY A 324 10.32 -20.25 10.46
CA GLY A 324 11.73 -20.63 10.42
C GLY A 324 12.57 -19.89 9.38
N THR A 325 12.03 -18.86 8.70
CA THR A 325 12.81 -18.07 7.73
C THR A 325 13.97 -17.36 8.42
N ARG A 326 15.17 -17.53 7.86
CA ARG A 326 16.41 -16.85 8.25
C ARG A 326 17.12 -16.41 7.00
N THR A 327 17.30 -15.12 6.84
CA THR A 327 17.89 -14.52 5.63
C THR A 327 19.41 -14.44 5.79
N PRO A 328 20.21 -14.91 4.84
CA PRO A 328 21.66 -14.80 4.91
C PRO A 328 22.11 -13.35 4.71
N LEU A 329 23.31 -13.01 5.23
CA LEU A 329 23.84 -11.64 5.18
C LEU A 329 24.30 -11.19 3.78
N ASP A 330 24.44 -12.10 2.82
CA ASP A 330 24.76 -11.78 1.43
C ASP A 330 23.56 -11.40 0.57
N VAL A 331 22.33 -11.48 1.12
CA VAL A 331 21.09 -11.08 0.41
C VAL A 331 21.22 -9.67 -0.17
N ALA A 332 20.77 -9.48 -1.40
CA ALA A 332 20.68 -8.17 -2.04
C ALA A 332 19.21 -7.69 -2.13
N PRO A 333 18.96 -6.38 -2.03
CA PRO A 333 17.63 -5.83 -2.31
C PRO A 333 17.30 -5.95 -3.80
N VAL A 334 16.01 -5.99 -4.12
CA VAL A 334 15.50 -6.20 -5.46
C VAL A 334 14.44 -5.15 -5.79
N SER A 335 14.69 -4.33 -6.82
CA SER A 335 13.76 -3.26 -7.22
C SER A 335 12.44 -3.78 -7.80
N ARG A 336 12.45 -4.98 -8.38
CA ARG A 336 11.26 -5.67 -8.88
C ARG A 336 11.27 -7.10 -8.40
N LEU A 337 10.20 -7.52 -7.75
CA LEU A 337 9.94 -8.92 -7.44
C LEU A 337 8.78 -9.35 -8.33
N ALA A 338 8.97 -10.44 -9.07
CA ALA A 338 7.97 -10.94 -10.01
C ALA A 338 6.77 -11.56 -9.25
N ASP A 339 7.03 -12.15 -8.08
CA ASP A 339 6.06 -12.90 -7.28
C ASP A 339 6.25 -12.57 -5.79
N PHE A 340 5.27 -13.02 -4.97
CA PHE A 340 5.29 -12.90 -3.51
C PHE A 340 6.31 -13.82 -2.86
#